data_4fca9c316daaab51fd0f58e2c361c738
#
_entry.id   4fca9c316daaab51fd0f58e2c361c738
#
_cell.length_a   1.000
_cell.length_b   1.000
_cell.length_c   1.000
_cell.angle_alpha   90.00
_cell.angle_beta   90.00
_cell.angle_gamma   90.00
#
_symmetry.space_group_name_H-M   'P 1'
#
loop_
_entity.id
_entity.type
_entity.pdbx_description
1 polymer ?
#
loop_
_entity_poly.entity_id
_entity_poly.type
_entity_poly.pdbx_seq_one_letter_code
_entity_poly.pdbx_strand_id
1 'polypeptide(L)'
;MVVKAEKPFAAGGSIEMQLDGGNYEIRPASGDRIRISFGGNTGSATADVTTVGTHANLAIKDTPHNNFKATVEVPQTTDLVLHLTAGNLEMAAITGNKEIDSKAGNVTVAVGDSNDYSSVDASVAMGNLEAGPFRRADSGIRNHFTWSGRGKYTLRANLGAGNLELKNK
;
A
#
# COMPACT_ATOMS: atom_id res chain seq x y z
N MET A 1 -4.07 -19.91 -0.10
CA MET A 1 -2.96 -19.09 -0.62
C MET A 1 -1.63 -19.81 -0.45
N VAL A 2 -0.73 -19.59 -1.38
CA VAL A 2 0.58 -20.25 -1.40
C VAL A 2 1.66 -19.21 -1.18
N VAL A 3 2.56 -19.46 -0.20
CA VAL A 3 3.69 -18.59 0.08
C VAL A 3 4.69 -18.67 -1.09
N LYS A 4 5.02 -17.53 -1.68
CA LYS A 4 5.94 -17.43 -2.80
C LYS A 4 7.30 -16.87 -2.41
N ALA A 5 7.36 -16.04 -1.39
CA ALA A 5 8.60 -15.48 -0.88
C ALA A 5 8.46 -15.17 0.60
N GLU A 6 9.53 -15.37 1.34
CA GLU A 6 9.58 -15.02 2.76
C GLU A 6 11.02 -14.71 3.13
N LYS A 7 11.23 -13.58 3.80
CA LYS A 7 12.56 -13.19 4.27
C LYS A 7 12.48 -12.54 5.64
N PRO A 8 13.47 -12.78 6.51
CA PRO A 8 13.57 -12.03 7.76
C PRO A 8 13.77 -10.54 7.47
N PHE A 9 13.07 -9.68 8.20
CA PHE A 9 13.21 -8.24 8.04
C PHE A 9 12.78 -7.56 9.33
N ALA A 10 13.67 -6.83 9.96
CA ALA A 10 13.40 -6.21 11.24
C ALA A 10 12.45 -5.01 11.12
N ALA A 11 11.65 -4.79 12.15
CA ALA A 11 10.81 -3.61 12.24
C ALA A 11 11.67 -2.33 12.25
N GLY A 12 11.11 -1.24 11.76
CA GLY A 12 11.81 0.05 11.70
C GLY A 12 12.55 0.30 10.38
N GLY A 13 12.51 -0.65 9.46
CA GLY A 13 13.12 -0.48 8.15
C GLY A 13 12.18 0.13 7.11
N SER A 14 12.60 0.13 5.86
CA SER A 14 11.83 0.63 4.74
C SER A 14 11.73 -0.41 3.63
N ILE A 15 10.57 -0.46 2.96
CA ILE A 15 10.32 -1.39 1.86
C ILE A 15 9.78 -0.61 0.67
N GLU A 16 10.41 -0.81 -0.48
CA GLU A 16 9.90 -0.31 -1.75
C GLU A 16 9.28 -1.47 -2.53
N MET A 17 8.04 -1.30 -2.97
CA MET A 17 7.28 -2.32 -3.68
C MET A 17 6.95 -1.89 -5.10
N GLN A 18 7.18 -2.79 -6.05
CA GLN A 18 6.77 -2.65 -7.44
C GLN A 18 5.76 -3.76 -7.73
N LEU A 19 4.50 -3.38 -7.95
CA LEU A 19 3.40 -4.32 -8.08
C LEU A 19 2.73 -4.19 -9.45
N ASP A 20 2.72 -5.26 -10.22
CA ASP A 20 1.93 -5.33 -11.45
C ASP A 20 0.45 -5.40 -11.13
N GLY A 21 -0.40 -5.30 -12.14
CA GLY A 21 -1.84 -5.29 -11.94
C GLY A 21 -2.37 -6.50 -11.18
N GLY A 22 -3.37 -6.27 -10.31
CA GLY A 22 -3.96 -7.35 -9.52
C GLY A 22 -4.67 -6.84 -8.28
N ASN A 23 -5.02 -7.78 -7.41
CA ASN A 23 -5.64 -7.46 -6.13
C ASN A 23 -4.64 -7.73 -5.03
N TYR A 24 -4.35 -6.71 -4.24
CA TYR A 24 -3.32 -6.77 -3.20
C TYR A 24 -3.88 -6.43 -1.84
N GLU A 25 -3.43 -7.18 -0.84
CA GLU A 25 -3.66 -6.87 0.56
C GLU A 25 -2.31 -6.76 1.25
N ILE A 26 -2.08 -5.64 1.94
CA ILE A 26 -0.85 -5.42 2.71
C ILE A 26 -1.25 -5.33 4.17
N ARG A 27 -0.62 -6.16 5.00
CA ARG A 27 -0.98 -6.25 6.42
C ARG A 27 0.24 -6.51 7.28
N PRO A 28 0.14 -6.26 8.61
CA PRO A 28 1.25 -6.53 9.50
C PRO A 28 1.49 -8.03 9.65
N ALA A 29 2.76 -8.41 9.65
CA ALA A 29 3.17 -9.78 9.92
C ALA A 29 3.13 -10.07 11.41
N SER A 30 3.11 -11.35 11.78
CA SER A 30 3.15 -11.77 13.17
C SER A 30 4.55 -11.71 13.78
N GLY A 31 5.53 -11.18 13.06
CA GLY A 31 6.92 -11.05 13.51
C GLY A 31 7.74 -10.23 12.53
N ASP A 32 9.05 -10.25 12.71
CA ASP A 32 9.97 -9.47 11.89
C ASP A 32 10.29 -10.21 10.60
N ARG A 33 9.39 -10.12 9.64
CA ARG A 33 9.55 -10.78 8.33
C ARG A 33 8.70 -10.11 7.27
N ILE A 34 9.09 -10.36 6.01
CA ILE A 34 8.30 -10.06 4.83
C ILE A 34 7.84 -11.39 4.27
N ARG A 35 6.55 -11.54 4.04
CA ARG A 35 5.97 -12.74 3.43
C ARG A 35 5.03 -12.35 2.31
N ILE A 36 5.19 -13.00 1.16
CA ILE A 36 4.33 -12.81 0.00
C ILE A 36 3.63 -14.11 -0.32
N SER A 37 2.30 -14.08 -0.36
CA SER A 37 1.47 -15.24 -0.71
C SER A 37 0.59 -14.91 -1.92
N PHE A 38 0.45 -15.86 -2.83
CA PHE A 38 -0.40 -15.72 -4.01
C PHE A 38 -1.64 -16.58 -3.89
N GLY A 39 -2.75 -16.08 -4.46
CA GLY A 39 -4.00 -16.81 -4.55
C GLY A 39 -4.72 -16.48 -5.86
N GLY A 40 -5.85 -17.14 -6.09
CA GLY A 40 -6.60 -16.98 -7.33
C GLY A 40 -5.84 -17.56 -8.52
N ASN A 41 -5.92 -16.88 -9.64
CA ASN A 41 -5.18 -17.25 -10.83
C ASN A 41 -3.77 -16.69 -10.74
N THR A 42 -2.78 -17.53 -10.57
CA THR A 42 -1.39 -17.08 -10.38
C THR A 42 -0.61 -16.99 -11.67
N GLY A 43 -1.02 -17.75 -12.72
CA GLY A 43 -0.36 -17.71 -14.02
C GLY A 43 1.16 -17.86 -13.91
N SER A 44 1.89 -16.95 -14.55
CA SER A 44 3.35 -16.88 -14.50
C SER A 44 3.87 -15.80 -13.55
N ALA A 45 3.05 -15.33 -12.64
CA ALA A 45 3.44 -14.28 -11.68
C ALA A 45 4.64 -14.71 -10.84
N THR A 46 5.54 -13.76 -10.60
CA THR A 46 6.72 -13.97 -9.78
C THR A 46 6.79 -12.96 -8.66
N ALA A 47 7.40 -13.36 -7.55
CA ALA A 47 7.65 -12.48 -6.41
C ALA A 47 9.12 -12.54 -6.04
N ASP A 48 9.76 -11.37 -5.96
CA ASP A 48 11.16 -11.24 -5.58
C ASP A 48 11.30 -10.28 -4.41
N VAL A 49 12.11 -10.66 -3.43
CA VAL A 49 12.44 -9.79 -2.29
C VAL A 49 13.93 -9.78 -2.13
N THR A 50 14.52 -8.59 -2.14
CA THR A 50 15.94 -8.41 -1.83
C THR A 50 16.08 -7.46 -0.66
N THR A 51 16.99 -7.76 0.25
CA THR A 51 17.21 -6.96 1.44
C THR A 51 18.68 -6.49 1.52
N VAL A 52 18.86 -5.22 1.88
CA VAL A 52 20.18 -4.65 2.13
C VAL A 52 20.08 -3.79 3.40
N GLY A 53 20.66 -4.26 4.49
CA GLY A 53 20.56 -3.56 5.77
C GLY A 53 19.11 -3.44 6.25
N THR A 54 18.65 -2.20 6.45
CA THR A 54 17.28 -1.90 6.89
C THR A 54 16.35 -1.58 5.73
N HIS A 55 16.78 -1.82 4.50
CA HIS A 55 15.97 -1.55 3.30
C HIS A 55 15.68 -2.83 2.53
N ALA A 56 14.48 -2.95 2.01
CA ALA A 56 14.08 -4.07 1.16
C ALA A 56 13.44 -3.57 -0.13
N ASN A 57 13.66 -4.30 -1.22
CA ASN A 57 12.97 -4.11 -2.48
C ASN A 57 12.15 -5.35 -2.77
N LEU A 58 10.87 -5.14 -3.10
CA LEU A 58 9.92 -6.19 -3.36
C LEU A 58 9.30 -5.96 -4.73
N ALA A 59 9.27 -6.99 -5.57
CA ALA A 59 8.67 -6.89 -6.90
C ALA A 59 7.76 -8.08 -7.16
N ILE A 60 6.55 -7.79 -7.63
CA ILE A 60 5.61 -8.80 -8.11
C ILE A 60 5.35 -8.49 -9.57
N LYS A 61 5.70 -9.43 -10.45
CA LYS A 61 5.71 -9.22 -11.90
C LYS A 61 4.97 -10.31 -12.63
N ASP A 62 4.63 -10.00 -13.88
CA ASP A 62 4.02 -10.96 -14.82
C ASP A 62 2.71 -11.53 -14.28
N THR A 63 1.92 -10.69 -13.64
CA THR A 63 0.63 -11.10 -13.10
C THR A 63 -0.39 -11.32 -14.22
N PRO A 64 -1.26 -12.33 -14.08
CA PRO A 64 -2.33 -12.55 -15.06
C PRO A 64 -3.34 -11.40 -15.04
N HIS A 65 -4.06 -11.23 -16.15
CA HIS A 65 -5.02 -10.13 -16.29
C HIS A 65 -6.25 -10.27 -15.40
N ASN A 66 -6.57 -11.47 -14.97
CA ASN A 66 -7.79 -11.75 -14.20
C ASN A 66 -7.50 -12.50 -12.93
N ASN A 67 -8.21 -12.13 -11.88
CA ASN A 67 -8.34 -12.93 -10.66
C ASN A 67 -7.03 -13.26 -9.96
N PHE A 68 -6.03 -12.40 -10.10
CA PHE A 68 -4.78 -12.54 -9.36
C PHE A 68 -4.93 -11.87 -7.99
N LYS A 69 -4.49 -12.56 -6.94
CA LYS A 69 -4.49 -12.04 -5.58
C LYS A 69 -3.14 -12.27 -4.94
N ALA A 70 -2.69 -11.29 -4.18
CA ALA A 70 -1.47 -11.42 -3.39
C ALA A 70 -1.67 -10.76 -2.03
N THR A 71 -1.12 -11.42 -1.01
CA THR A 71 -1.07 -10.86 0.34
C THR A 71 0.38 -10.63 0.68
N VAL A 72 0.71 -9.41 1.08
CA VAL A 72 2.05 -9.03 1.50
C VAL A 72 2.00 -8.70 2.99
N GLU A 73 2.77 -9.45 3.78
CA GLU A 73 2.88 -9.22 5.21
C GLU A 73 4.23 -8.57 5.48
N VAL A 74 4.22 -7.49 6.27
CA VAL A 74 5.43 -6.72 6.62
C VAL A 74 5.43 -6.45 8.12
N PRO A 75 6.59 -6.15 8.72
CA PRO A 75 6.60 -5.79 10.15
C PRO A 75 5.65 -4.63 10.46
N GLN A 76 5.05 -4.62 11.64
CA GLN A 76 4.06 -3.61 12.04
C GLN A 76 4.58 -2.18 11.92
N THR A 77 5.87 -1.98 12.18
CA THR A 77 6.50 -0.66 12.05
C THR A 77 7.43 -0.70 10.84
N THR A 78 7.01 -0.11 9.74
CA THR A 78 7.75 -0.14 8.47
C THR A 78 7.38 1.08 7.65
N ASP A 79 8.37 1.72 7.05
CA ASP A 79 8.13 2.75 6.04
C ASP A 79 7.91 2.07 4.69
N LEU A 80 6.87 2.49 3.98
CA LEU A 80 6.47 1.85 2.73
C LEU A 80 6.46 2.85 1.58
N VAL A 81 7.05 2.44 0.45
CA VAL A 81 6.91 3.09 -0.84
C VAL A 81 6.34 2.05 -1.80
N LEU A 82 5.18 2.33 -2.38
CA LEU A 82 4.44 1.34 -3.15
C LEU A 82 4.04 1.92 -4.50
N HIS A 83 4.37 1.19 -5.56
CA HIS A 83 3.97 1.52 -6.92
C HIS A 83 3.11 0.39 -7.46
N LEU A 84 1.85 0.70 -7.78
CA LEU A 84 0.89 -0.26 -8.32
C LEU A 84 0.51 0.16 -9.74
N THR A 85 0.65 -0.75 -10.69
CA THR A 85 0.28 -0.47 -12.07
C THR A 85 -1.22 -0.27 -12.20
N ALA A 86 -2.02 -1.21 -11.71
CA ALA A 86 -3.48 -1.11 -11.74
C ALA A 86 -4.10 -2.19 -10.86
N GLY A 87 -5.33 -1.97 -10.42
CA GLY A 87 -6.06 -2.96 -9.65
C GLY A 87 -6.54 -2.45 -8.31
N ASN A 88 -6.67 -3.37 -7.37
CA ASN A 88 -7.16 -3.04 -6.04
C ASN A 88 -6.07 -3.23 -5.01
N LEU A 89 -5.96 -2.26 -4.11
CA LEU A 89 -5.03 -2.32 -3.00
C LEU A 89 -5.79 -2.06 -1.71
N GLU A 90 -5.62 -2.95 -0.75
CA GLU A 90 -6.13 -2.76 0.59
C GLU A 90 -4.98 -2.85 1.57
N MET A 91 -4.72 -1.77 2.30
CA MET A 91 -3.63 -1.70 3.24
C MET A 91 -4.17 -1.58 4.66
N ALA A 92 -3.83 -2.53 5.50
CA ALA A 92 -4.13 -2.48 6.92
C ALA A 92 -3.28 -1.41 7.61
N ALA A 93 -3.63 -1.06 8.85
CA ALA A 93 -2.89 -0.05 9.59
C ALA A 93 -1.48 -0.53 9.92
N ILE A 94 -0.49 0.10 9.30
CA ILE A 94 0.93 -0.15 9.52
C ILE A 94 1.54 1.17 9.96
N THR A 95 2.35 1.11 11.01
CA THR A 95 2.99 2.31 11.57
C THR A 95 4.22 2.68 10.74
N GLY A 96 4.26 3.90 10.23
CA GLY A 96 5.40 4.37 9.45
C GLY A 96 4.99 5.36 8.37
N ASN A 97 5.98 5.86 7.66
CA ASN A 97 5.75 6.73 6.51
C ASN A 97 5.24 5.90 5.35
N LYS A 98 4.31 6.48 4.58
CA LYS A 98 3.71 5.77 3.44
C LYS A 98 3.70 6.66 2.22
N GLU A 99 4.13 6.10 1.10
CA GLU A 99 4.01 6.72 -0.20
C GLU A 99 3.38 5.69 -1.14
N ILE A 100 2.21 6.00 -1.68
CA ILE A 100 1.46 5.10 -2.54
C ILE A 100 1.20 5.79 -3.86
N ASP A 101 1.56 5.12 -4.94
CA ASP A 101 1.37 5.62 -6.28
C ASP A 101 0.72 4.53 -7.12
N SER A 102 -0.50 4.77 -7.61
CA SER A 102 -1.24 3.83 -8.43
C SER A 102 -1.78 4.54 -9.65
N LYS A 103 -1.71 3.89 -10.80
CA LYS A 103 -2.21 4.47 -12.05
C LYS A 103 -3.72 4.37 -12.16
N ALA A 104 -4.31 3.27 -11.72
CA ALA A 104 -5.75 3.05 -11.82
C ALA A 104 -6.24 2.00 -10.84
N GLY A 105 -7.49 2.11 -10.42
CA GLY A 105 -8.15 1.11 -9.61
C GLY A 105 -8.70 1.66 -8.30
N ASN A 106 -8.77 0.80 -7.30
CA ASN A 106 -9.29 1.18 -5.98
C ASN A 106 -8.21 0.99 -4.94
N VAL A 107 -7.92 2.05 -4.18
CA VAL A 107 -6.92 2.02 -3.13
C VAL A 107 -7.60 2.35 -1.81
N THR A 108 -7.49 1.45 -0.83
CA THR A 108 -8.02 1.65 0.51
C THR A 108 -6.87 1.54 1.50
N VAL A 109 -6.68 2.57 2.31
CA VAL A 109 -5.61 2.61 3.30
C VAL A 109 -6.21 2.84 4.69
N ALA A 110 -5.94 1.90 5.59
CA ALA A 110 -6.27 2.08 7.00
C ALA A 110 -5.16 2.90 7.64
N VAL A 111 -5.49 4.08 8.14
CA VAL A 111 -4.49 4.98 8.74
C VAL A 111 -4.28 4.70 10.22
N GLY A 112 -5.19 3.97 10.86
CA GLY A 112 -5.15 3.77 12.29
C GLY A 112 -5.55 5.05 13.01
N ASP A 113 -4.62 5.66 13.73
CA ASP A 113 -4.85 6.93 14.42
C ASP A 113 -4.35 8.09 13.57
N SER A 114 -5.23 9.02 13.22
CA SER A 114 -4.84 10.21 12.45
C SER A 114 -3.82 11.07 13.18
N ASN A 115 -3.77 10.98 14.51
CA ASN A 115 -2.80 11.71 15.32
C ASN A 115 -1.36 11.21 15.16
N ASP A 116 -1.17 10.05 14.54
CA ASP A 116 0.16 9.54 14.24
C ASP A 116 0.84 10.28 13.08
N TYR A 117 0.09 11.10 12.36
CA TYR A 117 0.60 11.75 11.15
C TYR A 117 0.87 13.24 11.36
N SER A 118 1.98 13.68 10.78
CA SER A 118 2.33 15.10 10.70
C SER A 118 1.84 15.74 9.41
N SER A 119 1.71 14.93 8.34
CA SER A 119 1.32 15.42 7.04
C SER A 119 0.63 14.30 6.24
N VAL A 120 -0.47 14.64 5.60
CA VAL A 120 -1.17 13.76 4.67
C VAL A 120 -1.39 14.53 3.38
N ASP A 121 -1.00 13.94 2.26
CA ASP A 121 -1.18 14.51 0.92
C ASP A 121 -1.81 13.41 0.06
N ALA A 122 -3.04 13.62 -0.36
CA ALA A 122 -3.77 12.62 -1.14
C ALA A 122 -4.37 13.27 -2.38
N SER A 123 -4.24 12.58 -3.52
CA SER A 123 -4.77 13.07 -4.78
C SER A 123 -5.35 11.95 -5.64
N VAL A 124 -6.42 12.27 -6.36
CA VAL A 124 -7.04 11.40 -7.36
C VAL A 124 -7.27 12.26 -8.60
N ALA A 125 -6.62 11.91 -9.71
CA ALA A 125 -6.76 12.69 -10.92
C ALA A 125 -8.18 12.61 -11.49
N MET A 126 -8.77 11.41 -11.50
CA MET A 126 -10.16 11.20 -11.95
C MET A 126 -10.83 10.15 -11.07
N GLY A 127 -11.89 10.53 -10.35
CA GLY A 127 -12.63 9.60 -9.51
C GLY A 127 -13.00 10.17 -8.16
N ASN A 128 -13.03 9.30 -7.16
CA ASN A 128 -13.47 9.66 -5.82
C ASN A 128 -12.32 9.62 -4.82
N LEU A 129 -12.32 10.58 -3.91
CA LEU A 129 -11.41 10.64 -2.79
C LEU A 129 -12.24 10.71 -1.50
N GLU A 130 -12.07 9.73 -0.63
CA GLU A 130 -12.68 9.73 0.69
C GLU A 130 -11.59 9.63 1.75
N ALA A 131 -11.63 10.53 2.73
CA ALA A 131 -10.67 10.55 3.81
C ALA A 131 -11.40 10.87 5.12
N GLY A 132 -12.24 9.93 5.56
CA GLY A 132 -13.06 10.08 6.76
C GLY A 132 -12.28 10.51 8.00
N PRO A 133 -11.12 9.89 8.31
CA PRO A 133 -10.31 10.30 9.46
C PRO A 133 -9.86 11.76 9.43
N PHE A 134 -9.78 12.35 8.25
CA PHE A 134 -9.38 13.75 8.03
C PHE A 134 -10.56 14.62 7.59
N ARG A 135 -11.78 14.09 7.64
CA ARG A 135 -13.02 14.78 7.33
C ARG A 135 -13.08 15.34 5.92
N ARG A 136 -12.67 14.52 4.95
CA ARG A 136 -12.61 14.94 3.57
C ARG A 136 -13.28 13.93 2.65
N ALA A 137 -14.03 14.43 1.66
CA ALA A 137 -14.61 13.61 0.59
C ALA A 137 -14.77 14.48 -0.65
N ASP A 138 -14.20 14.04 -1.76
CA ASP A 138 -14.25 14.75 -3.04
C ASP A 138 -14.46 13.78 -4.18
N SER A 139 -15.09 14.24 -5.26
CA SER A 139 -15.28 13.45 -6.47
C SER A 139 -15.11 14.32 -7.70
N GLY A 140 -14.78 13.67 -8.84
CA GLY A 140 -14.62 14.34 -10.12
C GLY A 140 -13.21 14.33 -10.63
N ILE A 141 -12.71 15.48 -11.06
CA ILE A 141 -11.39 15.62 -11.68
C ILE A 141 -10.47 16.44 -10.77
N ARG A 142 -9.23 15.95 -10.62
CA ARG A 142 -8.16 16.62 -9.86
C ARG A 142 -8.52 16.84 -8.38
N ASN A 143 -9.00 15.78 -7.74
CA ASN A 143 -9.25 15.82 -6.31
C ASN A 143 -7.93 15.78 -5.56
N HIS A 144 -7.73 16.70 -4.66
CA HIS A 144 -6.50 16.79 -3.88
C HIS A 144 -6.79 17.41 -2.53
N PHE A 145 -6.23 16.83 -1.46
CA PHE A 145 -6.24 17.48 -0.17
C PHE A 145 -4.93 17.29 0.56
N THR A 146 -4.65 18.23 1.44
CA THR A 146 -3.53 18.15 2.36
C THR A 146 -4.04 18.35 3.79
N TRP A 147 -3.40 17.65 4.71
CA TRP A 147 -3.73 17.74 6.12
C TRP A 147 -2.44 17.79 6.91
N SER A 148 -2.42 18.61 7.98
CA SER A 148 -1.26 18.74 8.82
C SER A 148 -1.63 18.44 10.27
N GLY A 149 -0.77 17.72 10.96
CA GLY A 149 -0.97 17.31 12.33
C GLY A 149 0.31 17.36 13.15
N ARG A 150 0.25 16.79 14.33
CA ARG A 150 1.38 16.81 15.27
C ARG A 150 2.08 15.46 15.41
N GLY A 151 1.71 14.49 14.58
CA GLY A 151 2.30 13.18 14.63
C GLY A 151 3.70 13.12 14.04
N LYS A 152 4.20 11.90 13.88
CA LYS A 152 5.57 11.66 13.44
C LYS A 152 5.64 11.30 11.95
N TYR A 153 4.61 10.66 11.41
CA TYR A 153 4.67 10.02 10.10
C TYR A 153 4.00 10.84 9.01
N THR A 154 4.37 10.55 7.77
CA THR A 154 3.78 11.17 6.59
C THR A 154 3.06 10.13 5.76
N LEU A 155 1.98 10.55 5.09
CA LEU A 155 1.24 9.72 4.15
C LEU A 155 1.08 10.50 2.85
N ARG A 156 1.54 9.92 1.76
CA ARG A 156 1.34 10.48 0.43
C ARG A 156 0.71 9.42 -0.46
N ALA A 157 -0.43 9.72 -1.04
CA ALA A 157 -1.15 8.78 -1.89
C ALA A 157 -1.60 9.48 -3.17
N ASN A 158 -1.22 8.94 -4.32
CA ASN A 158 -1.59 9.46 -5.62
C ASN A 158 -2.24 8.35 -6.44
N LEU A 159 -3.44 8.63 -6.96
CA LEU A 159 -4.17 7.70 -7.80
C LEU A 159 -4.52 8.41 -9.11
N GLY A 160 -4.21 7.80 -10.23
CA GLY A 160 -4.54 8.35 -11.55
C GLY A 160 -6.04 8.32 -11.81
N ALA A 161 -6.67 7.16 -11.72
CA ALA A 161 -8.12 7.03 -11.96
C ALA A 161 -8.71 5.95 -11.05
N GLY A 162 -9.85 6.25 -10.43
CA GLY A 162 -10.55 5.30 -9.58
C GLY A 162 -10.97 5.87 -8.24
N ASN A 163 -10.90 5.05 -7.20
CA ASN A 163 -11.32 5.44 -5.87
C ASN A 163 -10.16 5.31 -4.88
N LEU A 164 -9.95 6.36 -4.09
CA LEU A 164 -8.99 6.36 -3.00
C LEU A 164 -9.76 6.59 -1.69
N GLU A 165 -9.64 5.65 -0.77
CA GLU A 165 -10.25 5.75 0.54
C GLU A 165 -9.20 5.65 1.64
N LEU A 166 -9.19 6.64 2.53
CA LEU A 166 -8.44 6.60 3.77
C LEU A 166 -9.44 6.39 4.89
N LYS A 167 -9.21 5.37 5.72
CA LYS A 167 -10.15 5.01 6.79
C LYS A 167 -9.40 4.75 8.09
N ASN A 168 -10.13 4.69 9.22
CA ASN A 168 -9.51 4.43 10.52
C ASN A 168 -8.96 2.99 10.61
N LYS A 169 -9.74 2.03 10.21
CA LYS A 169 -9.33 0.61 10.21
C LYS A 169 -9.94 -0.16 9.05
#